data_8dc80d5d5ab05535e76d2182d2c6ab13
#
_entry.id   8dc80d5d5ab05535e76d2182d2c6ab13
#
_cell.length_a   1.000
_cell.length_b   1.000
_cell.length_c   1.000
_cell.angle_alpha   90.00
_cell.angle_beta   90.00
_cell.angle_gamma   90.00
#
_symmetry.space_group_name_H-M   'P 1'
#
loop_
_entity.id
_entity.type
_entity.pdbx_description
1 polymer ?
#
loop_
_entity_poly.entity_id
_entity_poly.type
_entity_poly.pdbx_seq_one_letter_code
_entity_poly.pdbx_strand_id
1 'polypeptide(L)'
;MEKNEKTTDLDRSIEKVTAGTSSTPSPRAHGSSPKPRSFGKRSFGRRDTPTVRGTARKVEDVIPPLEGNNIRIIPLGGVEEIGRNMTMIEFMGDIIVVDAGFQFKDEDTPGIDYILPNTKYLEDNKDRIKALFITHGHLDHIGGIPFIIDRIGYPKIYTRQFGAIMVQKRQDEFPHLKPLDIQIIEGNETITCGSLKIKTFPISHTIPDSMGLIIETPHGNIVFIEDVRVDNMNGVPTDEEVEQYKRFKDMKTLLLTMDSTSIEKPGFSLSENVVVSNIDKFIKDTKSRLIIATFASQVERIIAIIQSAEKYGKKLVVEGRSMKSNIEIIKQLKLVEVNNIIPLEDIENYPPDRIIMLVTGAQGEEFAALMRIANKTHKYVRLKPTDTVLLSASVIPTNHKSVVNLKDNLYRSGAKIVTYLDSDIHASGHGNRDELKWIHQQIPYKFFMPVHGQHYMLCQHAELSYSLGHAKEDVVIPDNGSIIEIYDNGEKIRMLKEKVPSGLVLVDGFNVGNMQEMVIRDRKMLAQDGIFVVIVSLN
;
A
#
# COMPACT_ATOMS: atom_id res chain seq x y z
N MET A 1 -40.58 -3.02 48.79
CA MET A 1 -41.80 -2.68 48.08
C MET A 1 -41.39 -2.05 46.77
N GLU A 2 -41.54 -2.55 45.60
CA GLU A 2 -42.17 -3.74 45.03
C GLU A 2 -41.39 -4.07 43.73
N LYS A 3 -41.20 -5.35 43.49
CA LYS A 3 -40.73 -5.94 42.23
C LYS A 3 -41.69 -5.61 41.11
N ASN A 4 -41.18 -5.48 39.88
CA ASN A 4 -41.86 -6.08 38.74
C ASN A 4 -40.87 -6.47 37.65
N GLU A 5 -40.79 -7.78 37.50
CA GLU A 5 -40.23 -8.52 36.37
C GLU A 5 -41.07 -8.27 35.10
N LYS A 6 -40.43 -8.14 33.96
CA LYS A 6 -40.96 -8.55 32.65
C LYS A 6 -39.87 -9.21 31.84
N THR A 7 -39.78 -10.51 32.01
CA THR A 7 -39.31 -11.46 30.99
C THR A 7 -40.35 -11.59 29.90
N THR A 8 -40.00 -11.43 28.66
CA THR A 8 -40.78 -11.96 27.53
C THR A 8 -39.84 -12.41 26.40
N ASP A 9 -39.96 -13.71 26.16
CA ASP A 9 -39.95 -14.40 24.85
C ASP A 9 -38.81 -14.15 23.87
N LEU A 10 -37.70 -14.90 24.06
CA LEU A 10 -36.87 -15.35 22.95
C LEU A 10 -36.23 -16.74 23.23
N ASP A 11 -37.03 -17.68 23.74
CA ASP A 11 -36.58 -19.06 24.00
C ASP A 11 -37.66 -20.07 23.53
N ARG A 12 -37.92 -20.14 22.23
CA ARG A 12 -38.68 -21.24 21.61
C ARG A 12 -38.45 -21.29 20.09
N SER A 13 -37.29 -21.79 19.66
CA SER A 13 -37.18 -22.37 18.31
C SER A 13 -35.85 -23.08 18.03
N ILE A 14 -35.32 -23.84 18.99
CA ILE A 14 -34.27 -24.84 18.70
C ILE A 14 -34.59 -26.12 19.49
N GLU A 15 -35.62 -26.83 19.05
CA GLU A 15 -35.79 -28.24 19.36
C GLU A 15 -36.77 -28.83 18.37
N LYS A 16 -36.24 -29.42 17.26
CA LYS A 16 -36.84 -30.50 16.48
C LYS A 16 -36.03 -30.64 15.19
N VAL A 17 -35.02 -31.43 15.16
CA VAL A 17 -34.63 -32.39 14.11
C VAL A 17 -33.49 -33.27 14.67
N THR A 18 -33.86 -34.28 15.44
CA THR A 18 -33.05 -35.47 15.63
C THR A 18 -33.98 -36.64 15.86
N ALA A 19 -34.28 -37.43 14.85
CA ALA A 19 -34.60 -38.86 14.95
C ALA A 19 -34.97 -39.40 13.56
N GLY A 20 -34.20 -40.35 13.07
CA GLY A 20 -34.50 -41.05 11.80
C GLY A 20 -33.35 -41.94 11.34
N THR A 21 -32.99 -42.92 12.14
CA THR A 21 -32.76 -44.38 11.90
C THR A 21 -31.93 -44.80 10.67
N SER A 22 -30.87 -45.49 10.99
CA SER A 22 -30.04 -46.42 10.23
C SER A 22 -30.79 -47.50 9.44
N SER A 23 -30.34 -47.82 8.23
CA SER A 23 -30.36 -49.19 7.71
C SER A 23 -29.37 -49.33 6.54
N THR A 24 -28.33 -50.10 6.77
CA THR A 24 -27.49 -50.76 5.75
C THR A 24 -28.24 -51.87 5.07
N PRO A 25 -27.95 -52.20 3.81
CA PRO A 25 -27.90 -53.60 3.39
C PRO A 25 -26.59 -54.02 2.72
N SER A 26 -26.18 -55.19 3.07
CA SER A 26 -25.06 -55.97 2.57
C SER A 26 -25.26 -56.53 1.13
N PRO A 27 -24.20 -57.11 0.51
CA PRO A 27 -24.07 -57.23 -0.94
C PRO A 27 -24.64 -58.55 -1.49
N ARG A 28 -25.15 -58.49 -2.74
CA ARG A 28 -25.39 -59.68 -3.55
C ARG A 28 -24.51 -59.68 -4.80
N ALA A 29 -23.80 -60.78 -4.96
CA ALA A 29 -22.98 -61.14 -6.10
C ALA A 29 -23.84 -61.65 -7.27
N HIS A 30 -23.20 -61.63 -8.43
CA HIS A 30 -23.37 -62.36 -9.68
C HIS A 30 -23.79 -61.53 -10.91
N GLY A 31 -22.87 -61.51 -11.87
CA GLY A 31 -23.15 -62.02 -13.16
C GLY A 31 -22.70 -61.16 -14.34
N SER A 32 -21.70 -61.76 -15.05
CA SER A 32 -21.49 -61.64 -16.51
C SER A 32 -20.83 -60.35 -17.05
N SER A 33 -19.59 -60.53 -17.50
CA SER A 33 -18.84 -59.69 -18.42
C SER A 33 -19.48 -59.59 -19.81
N PRO A 34 -19.50 -58.40 -20.43
CA PRO A 34 -19.72 -58.27 -21.86
C PRO A 34 -18.40 -58.15 -22.63
N LYS A 35 -18.36 -58.85 -23.77
CA LYS A 35 -17.28 -58.92 -24.77
C LYS A 35 -16.86 -57.55 -25.32
N PRO A 36 -15.61 -57.40 -25.78
CA PRO A 36 -15.13 -56.14 -26.35
C PRO A 36 -15.75 -55.84 -27.71
N ARG A 37 -16.29 -54.65 -27.85
CA ARG A 37 -16.77 -54.12 -29.14
C ARG A 37 -15.59 -53.53 -29.90
N SER A 38 -15.47 -53.95 -31.18
CA SER A 38 -14.51 -53.44 -32.16
C SER A 38 -14.63 -51.94 -32.38
N PHE A 39 -13.53 -51.19 -32.24
CA PHE A 39 -13.43 -49.81 -32.63
C PHE A 39 -13.40 -49.66 -34.16
N GLY A 40 -14.51 -49.16 -34.73
CA GLY A 40 -14.55 -48.71 -36.09
C GLY A 40 -13.67 -47.46 -36.28
N LYS A 41 -12.80 -47.50 -37.29
CA LYS A 41 -11.99 -46.34 -37.73
C LYS A 41 -12.95 -45.20 -38.15
N ARG A 42 -13.05 -44.17 -37.32
CA ARG A 42 -13.62 -42.87 -37.74
C ARG A 42 -12.50 -42.05 -38.37
N SER A 43 -12.67 -41.70 -39.64
CA SER A 43 -11.84 -40.73 -40.33
C SER A 43 -11.94 -39.38 -39.64
N PHE A 44 -10.82 -38.84 -39.19
CA PHE A 44 -10.71 -37.45 -38.75
C PHE A 44 -10.85 -36.54 -39.97
N GLY A 45 -12.05 -35.98 -40.15
CA GLY A 45 -12.21 -34.83 -41.03
C GLY A 45 -11.36 -33.67 -40.49
N ARG A 46 -10.55 -33.09 -41.37
CA ARG A 46 -9.85 -31.83 -41.10
C ARG A 46 -10.89 -30.81 -40.62
N ARG A 47 -10.87 -30.48 -39.33
CA ARG A 47 -11.51 -29.26 -38.85
C ARG A 47 -10.63 -28.11 -39.32
N ASP A 48 -11.20 -27.24 -40.11
CA ASP A 48 -10.63 -25.95 -40.45
C ASP A 48 -10.26 -25.24 -39.15
N THR A 49 -8.99 -25.03 -38.95
CA THR A 49 -8.48 -24.13 -37.90
C THR A 49 -9.12 -22.77 -38.13
N PRO A 50 -9.79 -22.19 -37.11
CA PRO A 50 -10.22 -20.81 -37.22
C PRO A 50 -8.96 -19.98 -37.46
N THR A 51 -8.88 -19.35 -38.62
CA THR A 51 -7.90 -18.29 -38.88
C THR A 51 -8.01 -17.30 -37.76
N VAL A 52 -6.95 -17.21 -36.96
CA VAL A 52 -6.75 -16.14 -35.99
C VAL A 52 -6.93 -14.84 -36.74
N ARG A 53 -8.10 -14.21 -36.60
CA ARG A 53 -8.28 -12.82 -37.04
C ARG A 53 -7.17 -12.05 -36.35
N GLY A 54 -6.29 -11.48 -37.19
CA GLY A 54 -5.21 -10.64 -36.72
C GLY A 54 -5.77 -9.67 -35.68
N THR A 55 -5.09 -9.59 -34.56
CA THR A 55 -5.34 -8.58 -33.54
C THR A 55 -5.34 -7.25 -34.28
N ALA A 56 -6.51 -6.63 -34.39
CA ALA A 56 -6.61 -5.26 -34.86
C ALA A 56 -5.61 -4.48 -33.97
N ARG A 57 -4.59 -3.87 -34.59
CA ARG A 57 -3.75 -2.88 -33.90
C ARG A 57 -4.74 -1.91 -33.27
N LYS A 58 -4.79 -1.85 -31.92
CA LYS A 58 -5.44 -0.76 -31.23
C LYS A 58 -4.83 0.50 -31.83
N VAL A 59 -5.64 1.28 -32.52
CA VAL A 59 -5.24 2.62 -32.94
C VAL A 59 -4.99 3.35 -31.61
N GLU A 60 -3.76 3.76 -31.38
CA GLU A 60 -3.46 4.59 -30.22
C GLU A 60 -4.28 5.87 -30.36
N ASP A 61 -5.06 6.20 -29.37
CA ASP A 61 -5.87 7.42 -29.37
C ASP A 61 -4.93 8.63 -29.49
N VAL A 62 -5.20 9.49 -30.45
CA VAL A 62 -4.44 10.73 -30.60
C VAL A 62 -4.86 11.66 -29.47
N ILE A 63 -3.97 11.86 -28.51
CA ILE A 63 -4.21 12.74 -27.37
C ILE A 63 -4.23 14.19 -27.88
N PRO A 64 -5.35 14.92 -27.70
CA PRO A 64 -5.43 16.31 -28.15
C PRO A 64 -4.42 17.18 -27.39
N PRO A 65 -3.79 18.17 -28.05
CA PRO A 65 -2.91 19.12 -27.37
C PRO A 65 -3.68 19.87 -26.28
N LEU A 66 -2.99 20.22 -25.17
CA LEU A 66 -3.58 21.05 -24.14
C LEU A 66 -3.77 22.48 -24.67
N GLU A 67 -4.99 23.01 -24.60
CA GLU A 67 -5.33 24.31 -25.14
C GLU A 67 -5.07 25.45 -24.14
N GLY A 68 -4.43 26.51 -24.59
CA GLY A 68 -4.30 27.78 -23.88
C GLY A 68 -3.73 27.64 -22.47
N ASN A 69 -4.49 28.14 -21.49
CA ASN A 69 -4.18 28.11 -20.07
C ASN A 69 -4.97 27.04 -19.29
N ASN A 70 -5.49 26.01 -19.97
CA ASN A 70 -6.10 24.86 -19.33
C ASN A 70 -5.07 24.09 -18.50
N ILE A 71 -5.53 23.36 -17.51
CA ILE A 71 -4.72 22.49 -16.67
C ILE A 71 -5.09 21.06 -16.99
N ARG A 72 -4.10 20.19 -17.17
CA ARG A 72 -4.31 18.75 -17.39
C ARG A 72 -3.70 17.95 -16.25
N ILE A 73 -4.46 17.02 -15.71
CA ILE A 73 -4.02 16.08 -14.68
C ILE A 73 -4.24 14.67 -15.22
N ILE A 74 -3.22 13.81 -15.09
CA ILE A 74 -3.29 12.42 -15.55
C ILE A 74 -2.70 11.53 -14.45
N PRO A 75 -3.52 10.75 -13.73
CA PRO A 75 -3.01 9.66 -12.92
C PRO A 75 -2.51 8.54 -13.82
N LEU A 76 -1.24 8.17 -13.68
CA LEU A 76 -0.59 7.05 -14.38
C LEU A 76 -0.62 5.76 -13.56
N GLY A 77 -0.85 5.89 -12.27
CA GLY A 77 -1.03 4.86 -11.27
C GLY A 77 -1.61 5.44 -9.98
N GLY A 78 -2.03 4.59 -9.03
CA GLY A 78 -2.59 5.02 -7.75
C GLY A 78 -4.10 5.23 -7.76
N VAL A 79 -4.77 5.09 -8.90
CA VAL A 79 -6.23 5.02 -9.01
C VAL A 79 -6.61 3.63 -9.55
N GLU A 80 -7.77 3.10 -9.20
CA GLU A 80 -8.19 1.69 -9.43
C GLU A 80 -7.37 0.64 -8.63
N GLU A 81 -6.39 1.10 -7.81
CA GLU A 81 -5.49 0.24 -7.04
C GLU A 81 -4.87 0.98 -5.86
N ILE A 82 -4.24 0.24 -4.96
CA ILE A 82 -3.36 0.77 -3.91
C ILE A 82 -1.93 0.42 -4.30
N GLY A 83 -1.12 1.44 -4.55
CA GLY A 83 0.25 1.32 -5.02
C GLY A 83 0.47 1.89 -6.41
N ARG A 84 1.71 1.88 -6.91
CA ARG A 84 2.14 2.46 -8.18
C ARG A 84 1.82 3.95 -8.31
N ASN A 85 1.77 4.67 -7.20
CA ASN A 85 1.35 6.07 -7.21
C ASN A 85 2.23 6.90 -8.14
N MET A 86 1.61 7.53 -9.12
CA MET A 86 2.25 8.43 -10.06
C MET A 86 1.20 9.28 -10.78
N THR A 87 1.26 10.58 -10.57
CA THR A 87 0.34 11.52 -11.22
C THR A 87 1.13 12.64 -11.89
N MET A 88 0.77 13.00 -13.11
CA MET A 88 1.35 14.16 -13.78
C MET A 88 0.37 15.34 -13.83
N ILE A 89 0.93 16.55 -13.76
CA ILE A 89 0.20 17.81 -13.93
C ILE A 89 0.89 18.63 -14.99
N GLU A 90 0.13 19.03 -16.01
CA GLU A 90 0.60 19.81 -17.15
C GLU A 90 -0.09 21.16 -17.18
N PHE A 91 0.70 22.22 -17.32
CA PHE A 91 0.25 23.59 -17.50
C PHE A 91 1.20 24.36 -18.40
N MET A 92 0.64 25.06 -19.42
CA MET A 92 1.39 25.88 -20.39
C MET A 92 2.61 25.17 -21.01
N GLY A 93 2.51 23.87 -21.24
CA GLY A 93 3.57 23.06 -21.84
C GLY A 93 4.60 22.50 -20.87
N ASP A 94 4.59 22.88 -19.60
CA ASP A 94 5.45 22.32 -18.56
C ASP A 94 4.73 21.22 -17.78
N ILE A 95 5.47 20.18 -17.42
CA ILE A 95 4.97 19.01 -16.70
C ILE A 95 5.71 18.89 -15.37
N ILE A 96 4.98 18.67 -14.29
CA ILE A 96 5.52 18.12 -13.06
C ILE A 96 4.91 16.74 -12.81
N VAL A 97 5.68 15.88 -12.15
CA VAL A 97 5.25 14.54 -11.76
C VAL A 97 5.24 14.46 -10.24
N VAL A 98 4.22 13.83 -9.70
CA VAL A 98 4.09 13.54 -8.26
C VAL A 98 4.17 12.04 -8.08
N ASP A 99 5.15 11.62 -7.30
CA ASP A 99 5.51 10.24 -6.98
C ASP A 99 5.92 9.39 -8.20
N ALA A 100 6.59 8.27 -7.92
CA ALA A 100 7.03 7.28 -8.89
C ALA A 100 7.12 5.92 -8.18
N GLY A 101 5.97 5.41 -7.78
CA GLY A 101 5.84 4.21 -7.00
C GLY A 101 5.88 2.93 -7.78
N PHE A 102 5.86 1.81 -7.06
CA PHE A 102 5.55 0.52 -7.61
C PHE A 102 4.44 -0.18 -6.78
N GLN A 103 3.88 -1.23 -7.34
CA GLN A 103 3.03 -2.18 -6.63
C GLN A 103 3.76 -3.51 -6.49
N PHE A 104 3.63 -4.17 -5.34
CA PHE A 104 4.12 -5.54 -5.17
C PHE A 104 3.27 -6.49 -6.01
N LYS A 105 3.90 -7.60 -6.42
CA LYS A 105 3.21 -8.70 -7.10
C LYS A 105 2.07 -9.25 -6.27
N ASP A 106 1.08 -9.78 -6.96
CA ASP A 106 -0.02 -10.55 -6.38
C ASP A 106 -0.04 -12.00 -6.90
N GLU A 107 -1.06 -12.77 -6.54
CA GLU A 107 -1.25 -14.14 -7.03
C GLU A 107 -1.50 -14.17 -8.55
N ASP A 108 -1.94 -13.05 -9.12
CA ASP A 108 -2.23 -12.93 -10.55
C ASP A 108 -1.00 -12.66 -11.43
N THR A 109 0.15 -12.38 -10.82
CA THR A 109 1.41 -12.06 -11.52
C THR A 109 2.58 -12.96 -11.07
N PRO A 110 2.50 -14.30 -11.24
CA PRO A 110 3.55 -15.22 -10.80
C PRO A 110 4.88 -14.94 -11.53
N GLY A 111 5.98 -14.93 -10.76
CA GLY A 111 7.33 -14.70 -11.28
C GLY A 111 7.64 -13.25 -11.63
N ILE A 112 6.78 -12.29 -11.24
CA ILE A 112 7.03 -10.85 -11.34
C ILE A 112 7.49 -10.36 -9.97
N ASP A 113 8.41 -9.38 -9.96
CA ASP A 113 8.89 -8.78 -8.73
C ASP A 113 8.06 -7.54 -8.37
N TYR A 114 7.85 -6.65 -9.35
CA TYR A 114 7.13 -5.39 -9.17
C TYR A 114 6.26 -5.06 -10.40
N ILE A 115 5.26 -4.23 -10.17
CA ILE A 115 4.41 -3.66 -11.21
C ILE A 115 4.59 -2.14 -11.17
N LEU A 116 4.89 -1.53 -12.33
CA LEU A 116 5.12 -0.09 -12.47
C LEU A 116 3.95 0.60 -13.17
N PRO A 117 3.78 1.91 -12.97
CA PRO A 117 2.92 2.72 -13.84
C PRO A 117 3.47 2.74 -15.26
N ASN A 118 2.59 2.96 -16.22
CA ASN A 118 3.00 3.12 -17.62
C ASN A 118 3.46 4.55 -17.88
N THR A 119 4.73 4.71 -18.17
CA THR A 119 5.38 6.00 -18.36
C THR A 119 5.45 6.47 -19.81
N LYS A 120 4.85 5.74 -20.75
CA LYS A 120 4.99 6.04 -22.20
C LYS A 120 4.65 7.49 -22.55
N TYR A 121 3.60 8.06 -21.99
CA TYR A 121 3.24 9.45 -22.22
C TYR A 121 4.32 10.42 -21.71
N LEU A 122 4.91 10.15 -20.54
CA LEU A 122 6.02 10.95 -19.99
C LEU A 122 7.28 10.79 -20.81
N GLU A 123 7.60 9.59 -21.29
CA GLU A 123 8.76 9.31 -22.16
C GLU A 123 8.68 10.13 -23.46
N ASP A 124 7.49 10.20 -24.06
CA ASP A 124 7.25 10.97 -25.28
C ASP A 124 7.30 12.49 -25.05
N ASN A 125 7.16 12.93 -23.79
CA ASN A 125 7.14 14.35 -23.39
C ASN A 125 8.28 14.73 -22.42
N LYS A 126 9.34 13.92 -22.33
CA LYS A 126 10.39 14.06 -21.31
C LYS A 126 11.05 15.43 -21.23
N ASP A 127 11.21 16.12 -22.38
CA ASP A 127 11.82 17.45 -22.43
C ASP A 127 10.96 18.55 -21.76
N ARG A 128 9.70 18.25 -21.53
CA ARG A 128 8.72 19.13 -20.87
C ARG A 128 8.65 18.90 -19.37
N ILE A 129 9.23 17.81 -18.85
CA ILE A 129 9.20 17.45 -17.43
C ILE A 129 10.19 18.34 -16.68
N LYS A 130 9.70 19.15 -15.74
CA LYS A 130 10.50 20.12 -14.98
C LYS A 130 10.93 19.58 -13.63
N ALA A 131 10.12 18.72 -13.02
CA ALA A 131 10.38 18.19 -11.68
C ALA A 131 9.63 16.88 -11.42
N LEU A 132 10.18 16.09 -10.51
CA LEU A 132 9.51 14.99 -9.80
C LEU A 132 9.43 15.35 -8.32
N PHE A 133 8.23 15.44 -7.78
CA PHE A 133 7.99 15.65 -6.36
C PHE A 133 7.68 14.30 -5.70
N ILE A 134 8.35 14.01 -4.60
CA ILE A 134 8.11 12.81 -3.80
C ILE A 134 7.43 13.22 -2.50
N THR A 135 6.21 12.77 -2.30
CA THR A 135 5.37 13.10 -1.14
C THR A 135 5.91 12.52 0.15
N HIS A 136 6.39 11.27 0.11
CA HIS A 136 7.00 10.58 1.25
C HIS A 136 7.77 9.32 0.81
N GLY A 137 8.41 8.64 1.76
CA GLY A 137 9.38 7.58 1.47
C GLY A 137 8.86 6.15 1.39
N HIS A 138 7.54 5.91 1.26
CA HIS A 138 7.01 4.56 1.07
C HIS A 138 7.29 4.04 -0.35
N LEU A 139 7.41 2.71 -0.50
CA LEU A 139 7.81 2.10 -1.77
C LEU A 139 6.76 2.24 -2.88
N ASP A 140 5.51 2.33 -2.54
CA ASP A 140 4.42 2.60 -3.48
C ASP A 140 4.39 4.05 -3.99
N HIS A 141 5.30 4.92 -3.47
CA HIS A 141 5.56 6.29 -3.92
C HIS A 141 6.96 6.50 -4.49
N ILE A 142 7.97 5.70 -4.06
CA ILE A 142 9.36 5.86 -4.53
C ILE A 142 9.93 4.62 -5.23
N GLY A 143 9.32 3.46 -5.06
CA GLY A 143 9.92 2.18 -5.43
C GLY A 143 10.18 2.01 -6.93
N GLY A 144 9.45 2.72 -7.77
CA GLY A 144 9.59 2.73 -9.22
C GLY A 144 10.74 3.60 -9.75
N ILE A 145 11.29 4.52 -8.94
CA ILE A 145 12.30 5.50 -9.38
C ILE A 145 13.45 4.85 -10.17
N PRO A 146 14.13 3.79 -9.70
CA PRO A 146 15.26 3.22 -10.45
C PRO A 146 14.88 2.68 -11.84
N PHE A 147 13.63 2.32 -12.04
CA PHE A 147 13.16 1.77 -13.32
C PHE A 147 12.59 2.83 -14.27
N ILE A 148 12.21 3.99 -13.73
CA ILE A 148 11.45 5.03 -14.42
C ILE A 148 12.33 6.24 -14.76
N ILE A 149 13.26 6.61 -13.89
CA ILE A 149 13.96 7.91 -13.93
C ILE A 149 14.72 8.18 -15.23
N ASP A 150 15.38 7.16 -15.78
CA ASP A 150 16.08 7.28 -17.08
C ASP A 150 15.10 7.51 -18.23
N ARG A 151 13.97 6.86 -18.20
CA ARG A 151 12.94 6.94 -19.25
C ARG A 151 12.33 8.33 -19.35
N ILE A 152 12.16 9.00 -18.20
CA ILE A 152 11.58 10.34 -18.10
C ILE A 152 12.63 11.47 -18.11
N GLY A 153 13.91 11.16 -18.40
CA GLY A 153 14.95 12.16 -18.66
C GLY A 153 15.67 12.70 -17.42
N TYR A 154 15.67 12.01 -16.29
CA TYR A 154 16.31 12.42 -15.03
C TYR A 154 15.86 13.81 -14.54
N PRO A 155 14.58 14.10 -14.39
CA PRO A 155 14.16 15.37 -13.82
C PRO A 155 14.68 15.52 -12.38
N LYS A 156 14.86 16.78 -11.94
CA LYS A 156 15.20 17.09 -10.54
C LYS A 156 14.12 16.57 -9.61
N ILE A 157 14.54 15.90 -8.53
CA ILE A 157 13.65 15.35 -7.51
C ILE A 157 13.60 16.29 -6.32
N TYR A 158 12.40 16.66 -5.90
CA TYR A 158 12.16 17.46 -4.71
C TYR A 158 11.44 16.61 -3.66
N THR A 159 12.00 16.56 -2.46
CA THR A 159 11.40 15.84 -1.33
C THR A 159 11.97 16.35 -0.01
N ARG A 160 11.39 15.96 1.12
CA ARG A 160 11.92 16.28 2.44
C ARG A 160 13.06 15.32 2.82
N GLN A 161 13.72 15.61 3.94
CA GLN A 161 14.98 14.96 4.31
C GLN A 161 14.88 13.45 4.45
N PHE A 162 13.85 12.94 5.14
CA PHE A 162 13.64 11.49 5.29
C PHE A 162 13.38 10.83 3.93
N GLY A 163 12.52 11.45 3.12
CA GLY A 163 12.22 11.00 1.76
C GLY A 163 13.46 10.93 0.87
N ALA A 164 14.34 11.94 0.93
CA ALA A 164 15.61 11.98 0.17
C ALA A 164 16.51 10.78 0.50
N ILE A 165 16.64 10.43 1.78
CA ILE A 165 17.44 9.27 2.21
C ILE A 165 16.81 7.97 1.71
N MET A 166 15.48 7.85 1.77
CA MET A 166 14.79 6.66 1.28
C MET A 166 14.93 6.50 -0.23
N VAL A 167 14.78 7.58 -1.00
CA VAL A 167 15.00 7.61 -2.45
C VAL A 167 16.44 7.24 -2.79
N GLN A 168 17.42 7.82 -2.09
CA GLN A 168 18.83 7.49 -2.32
C GLN A 168 19.12 6.02 -2.02
N LYS A 169 18.65 5.49 -0.88
CA LYS A 169 18.81 4.06 -0.54
C LYS A 169 18.17 3.14 -1.57
N ARG A 170 17.01 3.51 -2.10
CA ARG A 170 16.37 2.75 -3.17
C ARG A 170 17.20 2.76 -4.45
N GLN A 171 17.79 3.92 -4.80
CA GLN A 171 18.68 4.05 -5.96
C GLN A 171 19.98 3.25 -5.79
N ASP A 172 20.54 3.20 -4.58
CA ASP A 172 21.79 2.49 -4.27
C ASP A 172 21.69 0.97 -4.49
N GLU A 173 20.46 0.41 -4.53
CA GLU A 173 20.25 -0.98 -4.93
C GLU A 173 20.56 -1.22 -6.44
N PHE A 174 20.72 -0.14 -7.22
CA PHE A 174 20.96 -0.13 -8.67
C PHE A 174 22.22 0.66 -9.03
N PRO A 175 23.41 0.20 -8.62
CA PRO A 175 24.65 0.98 -8.71
C PRO A 175 25.12 1.28 -10.15
N HIS A 176 24.48 0.68 -11.15
CA HIS A 176 24.76 0.93 -12.56
C HIS A 176 24.03 2.16 -13.11
N LEU A 177 23.07 2.71 -12.38
CA LEU A 177 22.31 3.90 -12.77
C LEU A 177 23.09 5.18 -12.42
N LYS A 178 22.76 6.27 -13.14
CA LYS A 178 23.32 7.59 -12.84
C LYS A 178 22.85 8.09 -11.47
N PRO A 179 23.66 8.90 -10.78
CA PRO A 179 23.22 9.59 -9.56
C PRO A 179 21.97 10.44 -9.81
N LEU A 180 21.11 10.50 -8.80
CA LEU A 180 19.91 11.33 -8.81
C LEU A 180 20.24 12.79 -8.44
N ASP A 181 19.56 13.76 -9.06
CA ASP A 181 19.57 15.16 -8.64
C ASP A 181 18.43 15.37 -7.63
N ILE A 182 18.74 15.15 -6.35
CA ILE A 182 17.77 15.26 -5.25
C ILE A 182 17.99 16.59 -4.54
N GLN A 183 16.94 17.40 -4.46
CA GLN A 183 16.90 18.62 -3.65
C GLN A 183 16.00 18.42 -2.44
N ILE A 184 16.61 18.51 -1.26
CA ILE A 184 15.88 18.52 0.01
C ILE A 184 15.22 19.88 0.18
N ILE A 185 13.93 19.85 0.55
CA ILE A 185 13.10 21.04 0.81
C ILE A 185 12.65 21.05 2.27
N GLU A 186 12.57 22.24 2.86
CA GLU A 186 12.17 22.41 4.28
C GLU A 186 10.68 22.71 4.45
N GLY A 187 9.96 22.97 3.34
CA GLY A 187 8.51 23.15 3.32
C GLY A 187 8.03 24.60 3.46
N ASN A 188 8.95 25.56 3.53
CA ASN A 188 8.64 27.00 3.60
C ASN A 188 8.91 27.73 2.28
N GLU A 189 9.54 27.06 1.32
CA GLU A 189 9.92 27.62 0.04
C GLU A 189 8.78 27.54 -0.99
N THR A 190 8.86 28.45 -1.96
CA THR A 190 8.12 28.35 -3.22
C THR A 190 9.08 27.85 -4.30
N ILE A 191 8.83 26.66 -4.83
CA ILE A 191 9.64 26.04 -5.86
C ILE A 191 9.03 26.40 -7.22
N THR A 192 9.84 27.00 -8.08
CA THR A 192 9.40 27.34 -9.45
C THR A 192 9.86 26.28 -10.43
N CYS A 193 8.90 25.63 -11.09
CA CYS A 193 9.13 24.57 -12.08
C CYS A 193 8.48 25.01 -13.40
N GLY A 194 9.23 25.72 -14.23
CA GLY A 194 8.68 26.34 -15.46
C GLY A 194 7.57 27.32 -15.14
N SER A 195 6.39 27.07 -15.69
CA SER A 195 5.18 27.88 -15.48
C SER A 195 4.46 27.63 -14.15
N LEU A 196 4.84 26.58 -13.43
CA LEU A 196 4.21 26.18 -12.17
C LEU A 196 5.01 26.65 -10.96
N LYS A 197 4.32 27.01 -9.90
CA LYS A 197 4.88 27.31 -8.58
C LYS A 197 4.30 26.35 -7.57
N ILE A 198 5.17 25.69 -6.82
CA ILE A 198 4.79 24.66 -5.88
C ILE A 198 5.22 25.05 -4.48
N LYS A 199 4.31 24.94 -3.52
CA LYS A 199 4.55 24.97 -2.08
C LYS A 199 4.22 23.62 -1.49
N THR A 200 4.80 23.31 -0.35
CA THR A 200 4.50 22.08 0.37
C THR A 200 3.94 22.37 1.75
N PHE A 201 3.25 21.40 2.32
CA PHE A 201 2.77 21.45 3.69
C PHE A 201 2.91 20.07 4.33
N PRO A 202 3.12 20.00 5.66
CA PRO A 202 3.24 18.71 6.34
C PRO A 202 1.90 17.99 6.35
N ILE A 203 1.97 16.66 6.32
CA ILE A 203 0.82 15.74 6.43
C ILE A 203 1.13 14.70 7.48
N SER A 204 0.17 14.38 8.33
CA SER A 204 0.29 13.26 9.27
C SER A 204 0.12 11.93 8.55
N HIS A 205 1.12 11.07 8.68
CA HIS A 205 1.15 9.72 8.14
C HIS A 205 2.02 8.83 9.05
N THR A 206 2.48 7.67 8.58
CA THR A 206 3.24 6.71 9.40
C THR A 206 4.76 6.86 9.31
N ILE A 207 5.21 7.69 8.41
CA ILE A 207 6.62 7.92 8.10
C ILE A 207 6.93 9.42 8.21
N PRO A 208 8.07 9.82 8.81
CA PRO A 208 8.44 11.22 8.95
C PRO A 208 8.50 11.96 7.63
N ASP A 209 8.31 13.28 7.70
CA ASP A 209 8.46 14.18 6.57
C ASP A 209 7.46 13.99 5.42
N SER A 210 6.30 13.34 5.69
CA SER A 210 5.22 13.27 4.70
C SER A 210 4.67 14.66 4.40
N MET A 211 4.39 14.94 3.12
CA MET A 211 3.97 16.26 2.67
C MET A 211 2.90 16.21 1.57
N GLY A 212 2.01 17.20 1.60
CA GLY A 212 1.14 17.54 0.49
C GLY A 212 1.69 18.70 -0.34
N LEU A 213 1.15 18.88 -1.53
CA LEU A 213 1.56 19.92 -2.46
C LEU A 213 0.44 20.94 -2.67
N ILE A 214 0.83 22.21 -2.77
CA ILE A 214 -0.02 23.31 -3.23
C ILE A 214 0.59 23.81 -4.54
N ILE A 215 -0.07 23.55 -5.66
CA ILE A 215 0.38 23.92 -6.99
C ILE A 215 -0.41 25.16 -7.41
N GLU A 216 0.29 26.29 -7.49
CA GLU A 216 -0.31 27.58 -7.82
C GLU A 216 -0.54 27.70 -9.32
N THR A 217 -1.77 28.06 -9.71
CA THR A 217 -2.14 28.38 -11.08
C THR A 217 -2.90 29.71 -11.12
N PRO A 218 -3.02 30.37 -12.28
CA PRO A 218 -3.80 31.61 -12.40
C PRO A 218 -5.30 31.44 -12.05
N HIS A 219 -5.81 30.21 -12.11
CA HIS A 219 -7.22 29.92 -11.86
C HIS A 219 -7.52 29.61 -10.40
N GLY A 220 -6.51 29.30 -9.61
CA GLY A 220 -6.55 28.88 -8.21
C GLY A 220 -5.56 27.76 -7.95
N ASN A 221 -5.51 27.26 -6.74
CA ASN A 221 -4.53 26.28 -6.31
C ASN A 221 -5.04 24.85 -6.48
N ILE A 222 -4.17 23.95 -6.91
CA ILE A 222 -4.40 22.51 -6.78
C ILE A 222 -3.78 22.08 -5.45
N VAL A 223 -4.58 21.53 -4.55
CA VAL A 223 -4.12 20.92 -3.30
C VAL A 223 -4.06 19.42 -3.51
N PHE A 224 -2.86 18.88 -3.48
CA PHE A 224 -2.57 17.48 -3.78
C PHE A 224 -2.17 16.76 -2.49
N ILE A 225 -3.00 15.82 -2.06
CA ILE A 225 -2.84 15.02 -0.85
C ILE A 225 -2.86 13.55 -1.26
N GLU A 226 -1.75 12.86 -1.05
CA GLU A 226 -1.66 11.40 -1.15
C GLU A 226 -1.97 10.78 0.21
N ASP A 227 -1.13 9.92 0.73
CA ASP A 227 -1.36 9.22 2.00
C ASP A 227 -1.55 10.18 3.16
N VAL A 228 -2.71 10.11 3.80
CA VAL A 228 -3.06 11.02 4.88
C VAL A 228 -3.87 10.33 5.98
N ARG A 229 -3.57 10.68 7.21
CA ARG A 229 -4.45 10.50 8.38
C ARG A 229 -4.57 11.83 9.12
N VAL A 230 -5.44 11.88 10.13
CA VAL A 230 -5.54 13.01 11.05
C VAL A 230 -5.18 12.54 12.44
N ASP A 231 -4.13 13.09 13.03
CA ASP A 231 -3.80 12.78 14.41
C ASP A 231 -4.92 13.28 15.33
N ASN A 232 -5.39 12.38 16.20
CA ASN A 232 -6.59 12.63 16.96
C ASN A 232 -6.48 12.08 18.38
N MET A 233 -7.32 12.62 19.28
CA MET A 233 -7.56 12.09 20.62
C MET A 233 -9.04 11.72 20.74
N ASN A 234 -9.34 10.41 20.69
CA ASN A 234 -10.70 9.89 20.75
C ASN A 234 -11.67 10.49 19.71
N GLY A 235 -11.19 10.63 18.47
CA GLY A 235 -11.99 11.18 17.37
C GLY A 235 -12.04 12.70 17.30
N VAL A 236 -11.22 13.40 18.09
CA VAL A 236 -11.06 14.86 18.01
C VAL A 236 -9.66 15.15 17.48
N PRO A 237 -9.52 15.84 16.34
CA PRO A 237 -8.22 16.23 15.80
C PRO A 237 -7.38 17.01 16.82
N THR A 238 -6.06 16.79 16.81
CA THR A 238 -5.15 17.52 17.70
C THR A 238 -5.07 19.02 17.35
N ASP A 239 -4.60 19.83 18.28
CA ASP A 239 -4.44 21.27 18.03
C ASP A 239 -3.42 21.53 16.90
N GLU A 240 -2.42 20.67 16.76
CA GLU A 240 -1.43 20.71 15.68
C GLU A 240 -2.08 20.49 14.31
N GLU A 241 -2.97 19.51 14.20
CA GLU A 241 -3.74 19.27 12.97
C GLU A 241 -4.60 20.48 12.63
N VAL A 242 -5.38 20.97 13.60
CA VAL A 242 -6.24 22.13 13.39
C VAL A 242 -5.42 23.34 12.93
N GLU A 243 -4.25 23.60 13.53
CA GLU A 243 -3.38 24.72 13.15
C GLU A 243 -2.82 24.57 11.73
N GLN A 244 -2.40 23.36 11.37
CA GLN A 244 -1.86 23.08 10.03
C GLN A 244 -2.90 23.37 8.93
N TYR A 245 -4.16 23.00 9.14
CA TYR A 245 -5.20 23.16 8.14
C TYR A 245 -5.78 24.60 8.07
N LYS A 246 -5.50 25.49 9.04
CA LYS A 246 -5.91 26.90 8.98
C LYS A 246 -5.40 27.64 7.73
N ARG A 247 -4.27 27.19 7.16
CA ARG A 247 -3.70 27.76 5.92
C ARG A 247 -4.64 27.72 4.72
N PHE A 248 -5.59 26.80 4.71
CA PHE A 248 -6.52 26.61 3.59
C PHE A 248 -7.76 27.51 3.69
N LYS A 249 -8.06 28.09 4.85
CA LYS A 249 -9.31 28.83 5.11
C LYS A 249 -9.60 29.94 4.09
N ASP A 250 -8.57 30.70 3.72
CA ASP A 250 -8.67 31.84 2.80
C ASP A 250 -8.05 31.53 1.43
N MET A 251 -7.68 30.27 1.19
CA MET A 251 -7.05 29.83 -0.05
C MET A 251 -8.12 29.56 -1.13
N LYS A 252 -7.92 30.10 -2.32
CA LYS A 252 -8.73 29.74 -3.48
C LYS A 252 -8.25 28.38 -4.00
N THR A 253 -8.81 27.29 -3.46
CA THR A 253 -8.53 25.95 -3.95
C THR A 253 -9.43 25.62 -5.13
N LEU A 254 -8.81 25.37 -6.26
CA LEU A 254 -9.47 25.01 -7.51
C LEU A 254 -9.79 23.51 -7.55
N LEU A 255 -8.82 22.69 -7.20
CA LEU A 255 -8.95 21.23 -7.14
C LEU A 255 -8.35 20.70 -5.85
N LEU A 256 -9.07 19.81 -5.18
CA LEU A 256 -8.57 18.96 -4.12
C LEU A 256 -8.41 17.54 -4.66
N THR A 257 -7.24 16.94 -4.48
CA THR A 257 -7.04 15.48 -4.63
C THR A 257 -6.74 14.88 -3.27
N MET A 258 -7.27 13.69 -2.95
CA MET A 258 -7.09 13.12 -1.62
C MET A 258 -7.21 11.59 -1.60
N ASP A 259 -6.41 10.96 -0.73
CA ASP A 259 -6.36 9.55 -0.38
C ASP A 259 -7.75 8.96 -0.11
N SER A 260 -8.02 7.76 -0.64
CA SER A 260 -9.29 7.05 -0.50
C SER A 260 -9.19 5.70 0.20
N THR A 261 -7.98 5.28 0.60
CA THR A 261 -7.66 3.89 1.01
C THR A 261 -8.55 3.34 2.13
N SER A 262 -8.92 4.16 3.11
CA SER A 262 -9.73 3.70 4.25
C SER A 262 -11.12 4.33 4.31
N ILE A 263 -11.64 4.86 3.20
CA ILE A 263 -12.95 5.55 3.11
C ILE A 263 -14.13 4.69 3.57
N GLU A 264 -14.06 3.36 3.43
CA GLU A 264 -15.13 2.44 3.84
C GLU A 264 -15.24 2.27 5.36
N LYS A 265 -14.17 2.61 6.11
CA LYS A 265 -14.14 2.48 7.56
C LYS A 265 -14.80 3.70 8.21
N PRO A 266 -15.84 3.51 9.04
CA PRO A 266 -16.50 4.62 9.72
C PRO A 266 -15.62 5.17 10.86
N GLY A 267 -15.92 6.38 11.31
CA GLY A 267 -15.27 7.02 12.45
C GLY A 267 -13.87 7.54 12.13
N PHE A 268 -13.15 7.86 13.18
CA PHE A 268 -11.72 8.17 13.16
C PHE A 268 -10.91 6.90 13.33
N SER A 269 -9.73 6.86 12.76
CA SER A 269 -8.75 5.80 12.98
C SER A 269 -8.24 5.85 14.44
N LEU A 270 -7.73 4.72 14.91
CA LEU A 270 -7.09 4.67 16.22
C LEU A 270 -5.88 5.62 16.24
N SER A 271 -5.81 6.46 17.27
CA SER A 271 -4.67 7.36 17.48
C SER A 271 -3.38 6.58 17.69
N GLU A 272 -2.29 7.00 17.03
CA GLU A 272 -0.96 6.40 17.25
C GLU A 272 -0.50 6.58 18.71
N ASN A 273 -0.92 7.65 19.38
CA ASN A 273 -0.62 7.86 20.82
C ASN A 273 -1.22 6.75 21.69
N VAL A 274 -2.41 6.24 21.37
CA VAL A 274 -3.01 5.09 22.07
C VAL A 274 -2.21 3.83 21.81
N VAL A 275 -1.82 3.59 20.55
CA VAL A 275 -0.99 2.44 20.16
C VAL A 275 0.33 2.45 20.93
N VAL A 276 1.04 3.58 20.93
CA VAL A 276 2.31 3.76 21.64
C VAL A 276 2.14 3.54 23.14
N SER A 277 1.09 4.11 23.76
CA SER A 277 0.79 3.92 25.18
C SER A 277 0.55 2.44 25.53
N ASN A 278 -0.14 1.71 24.67
CA ASN A 278 -0.39 0.29 24.93
C ASN A 278 0.89 -0.56 24.73
N ILE A 279 1.68 -0.28 23.71
CA ILE A 279 2.98 -0.95 23.54
C ILE A 279 3.92 -0.63 24.71
N ASP A 280 3.96 0.63 25.21
CA ASP A 280 4.74 1.03 26.38
C ASP A 280 4.36 0.18 27.61
N LYS A 281 3.05 -0.08 27.84
CA LYS A 281 2.58 -0.97 28.90
C LYS A 281 3.10 -2.40 28.74
N PHE A 282 3.05 -2.96 27.53
CA PHE A 282 3.60 -4.31 27.26
C PHE A 282 5.11 -4.36 27.53
N ILE A 283 5.87 -3.34 27.12
CA ILE A 283 7.33 -3.26 27.36
C ILE A 283 7.62 -3.14 28.86
N LYS A 284 6.87 -2.30 29.58
CA LYS A 284 6.98 -2.12 31.04
C LYS A 284 6.71 -3.41 31.81
N ASP A 285 5.57 -4.06 31.49
CA ASP A 285 4.99 -5.11 32.33
C ASP A 285 5.47 -6.52 31.97
N THR A 286 6.23 -6.69 30.87
CA THR A 286 6.71 -8.00 30.44
C THR A 286 7.57 -8.66 31.52
N LYS A 287 7.28 -9.96 31.77
CA LYS A 287 8.02 -10.80 32.72
C LYS A 287 8.92 -11.80 32.00
N SER A 288 8.92 -11.78 30.68
CA SER A 288 9.73 -12.64 29.81
C SER A 288 10.10 -11.88 28.54
N ARG A 289 10.71 -12.57 27.58
CA ARG A 289 11.08 -11.97 26.30
C ARG A 289 9.82 -11.52 25.54
N LEU A 290 9.83 -10.26 25.11
CA LEU A 290 8.79 -9.65 24.29
C LEU A 290 9.28 -9.51 22.85
N ILE A 291 8.50 -10.02 21.91
CA ILE A 291 8.78 -9.94 20.47
C ILE A 291 7.71 -9.04 19.85
N ILE A 292 8.10 -7.93 19.24
CA ILE A 292 7.20 -6.96 18.61
C ILE A 292 7.42 -7.03 17.10
N ALA A 293 6.42 -7.48 16.37
CA ALA A 293 6.42 -7.48 14.92
C ALA A 293 5.59 -6.31 14.40
N THR A 294 6.19 -5.43 13.63
CA THR A 294 5.53 -4.28 13.00
C THR A 294 6.08 -4.06 11.59
N PHE A 295 5.40 -3.21 10.81
CA PHE A 295 5.95 -2.76 9.54
C PHE A 295 7.21 -1.93 9.77
N ALA A 296 8.24 -2.17 8.97
CA ALA A 296 9.46 -1.38 9.05
C ALA A 296 9.24 0.10 8.68
N SER A 297 8.20 0.39 7.92
CA SER A 297 7.77 1.74 7.55
C SER A 297 7.09 2.54 8.67
N GLN A 298 6.71 1.90 9.77
CA GLN A 298 6.13 2.57 10.95
C GLN A 298 7.22 3.22 11.80
N VAL A 299 7.90 4.22 11.24
CA VAL A 299 9.12 4.81 11.82
C VAL A 299 8.84 5.47 13.16
N GLU A 300 7.74 6.20 13.29
CA GLU A 300 7.33 6.84 14.55
C GLU A 300 7.11 5.80 15.67
N ARG A 301 6.47 4.69 15.36
CA ARG A 301 6.27 3.56 16.29
C ARG A 301 7.59 2.91 16.69
N ILE A 302 8.51 2.73 15.73
CA ILE A 302 9.86 2.21 16.01
C ILE A 302 10.59 3.12 16.98
N ILE A 303 10.54 4.44 16.77
CA ILE A 303 11.11 5.44 17.68
C ILE A 303 10.51 5.30 19.08
N ALA A 304 9.19 5.23 19.19
CA ALA A 304 8.52 5.07 20.47
C ALA A 304 8.89 3.76 21.20
N ILE A 305 9.04 2.64 20.46
CA ILE A 305 9.51 1.36 21.02
C ILE A 305 10.95 1.49 21.56
N ILE A 306 11.85 2.17 20.82
CA ILE A 306 13.24 2.41 21.26
C ILE A 306 13.24 3.21 22.56
N GLN A 307 12.50 4.32 22.61
CA GLN A 307 12.38 5.18 23.79
C GLN A 307 11.80 4.42 25.00
N SER A 308 10.73 3.64 24.79
CA SER A 308 10.13 2.83 25.85
C SER A 308 11.08 1.74 26.37
N ALA A 309 11.80 1.07 25.48
CA ALA A 309 12.79 0.07 25.88
C ALA A 309 13.92 0.70 26.72
N GLU A 310 14.40 1.89 26.34
CA GLU A 310 15.41 2.62 27.10
C GLU A 310 14.89 3.09 28.47
N LYS A 311 13.71 3.69 28.51
CA LYS A 311 13.02 4.14 29.73
C LYS A 311 12.90 3.04 30.78
N TYR A 312 12.65 1.79 30.38
CA TYR A 312 12.51 0.66 31.30
C TYR A 312 13.77 -0.21 31.40
N GLY A 313 14.92 0.27 30.91
CA GLY A 313 16.21 -0.43 31.00
C GLY A 313 16.21 -1.77 30.27
N LYS A 314 15.37 -1.93 29.23
CA LYS A 314 15.34 -3.13 28.41
C LYS A 314 16.42 -3.06 27.32
N LYS A 315 16.85 -4.21 26.83
CA LYS A 315 17.76 -4.36 25.69
C LYS A 315 16.97 -4.65 24.45
N LEU A 316 17.25 -3.93 23.37
CA LEU A 316 16.56 -4.06 22.10
C LEU A 316 17.40 -4.90 21.13
N VAL A 317 16.82 -5.95 20.58
CA VAL A 317 17.39 -6.74 19.49
C VAL A 317 16.56 -6.50 18.23
N VAL A 318 17.24 -6.20 17.13
CA VAL A 318 16.57 -5.83 15.87
C VAL A 318 16.83 -6.89 14.81
N GLU A 319 15.76 -7.44 14.24
CA GLU A 319 15.85 -8.44 13.17
C GLU A 319 14.97 -8.11 11.96
N GLY A 320 15.57 -8.27 10.78
CA GLY A 320 14.99 -7.91 9.49
C GLY A 320 15.79 -6.79 8.80
N ARG A 321 16.08 -6.94 7.51
CA ARG A 321 16.92 -5.99 6.77
C ARG A 321 16.33 -4.58 6.74
N SER A 322 15.07 -4.45 6.35
CA SER A 322 14.38 -3.15 6.29
C SER A 322 14.29 -2.49 7.66
N MET A 323 14.05 -3.25 8.74
CA MET A 323 14.02 -2.74 10.11
C MET A 323 15.40 -2.17 10.51
N LYS A 324 16.48 -2.94 10.30
CA LYS A 324 17.85 -2.49 10.56
C LYS A 324 18.20 -1.24 9.75
N SER A 325 17.81 -1.22 8.46
CA SER A 325 18.01 -0.07 7.58
C SER A 325 17.33 1.20 8.09
N ASN A 326 16.07 1.11 8.52
CA ASN A 326 15.34 2.27 9.03
C ASN A 326 15.89 2.76 10.37
N ILE A 327 16.37 1.86 11.24
CA ILE A 327 17.06 2.28 12.49
C ILE A 327 18.37 3.03 12.20
N GLU A 328 19.11 2.64 11.17
CA GLU A 328 20.30 3.42 10.77
C GLU A 328 19.92 4.82 10.25
N ILE A 329 18.79 4.97 9.54
CA ILE A 329 18.28 6.31 9.15
C ILE A 329 17.89 7.11 10.40
N ILE A 330 17.17 6.51 11.34
CA ILE A 330 16.77 7.12 12.60
C ILE A 330 18.00 7.66 13.36
N LYS A 331 19.09 6.86 13.42
CA LYS A 331 20.37 7.28 14.02
C LYS A 331 21.04 8.41 13.24
N GLN A 332 21.12 8.28 11.91
CA GLN A 332 21.74 9.27 11.03
C GLN A 332 21.07 10.64 11.16
N LEU A 333 19.74 10.66 11.23
CA LEU A 333 18.94 11.88 11.39
C LEU A 333 18.82 12.33 12.86
N LYS A 334 19.37 11.56 13.80
CA LYS A 334 19.29 11.84 15.25
C LYS A 334 17.86 12.05 15.75
N LEU A 335 16.91 11.31 15.19
CA LEU A 335 15.50 11.39 15.57
C LEU A 335 15.27 10.88 17.00
N VAL A 336 16.11 9.96 17.46
CA VAL A 336 16.13 9.44 18.83
C VAL A 336 17.55 8.93 19.15
N GLU A 337 17.94 8.99 20.41
CA GLU A 337 19.14 8.32 20.90
C GLU A 337 18.90 6.80 20.93
N VAL A 338 19.91 6.04 20.47
CA VAL A 338 19.80 4.58 20.34
C VAL A 338 20.98 3.94 21.06
N ASN A 339 20.87 3.80 22.39
CA ASN A 339 21.95 3.30 23.26
C ASN A 339 21.73 1.87 23.76
N ASN A 340 20.53 1.32 23.58
CA ASN A 340 20.10 0.07 24.18
C ASN A 340 20.02 -1.12 23.19
N ILE A 341 20.41 -0.93 21.92
CA ILE A 341 20.45 -2.02 20.92
C ILE A 341 21.69 -2.89 21.17
N ILE A 342 21.45 -4.20 21.24
CA ILE A 342 22.49 -5.21 21.36
C ILE A 342 22.52 -6.15 20.15
N PRO A 343 23.66 -6.76 19.83
CA PRO A 343 23.76 -7.81 18.85
C PRO A 343 22.84 -9.00 19.21
N LEU A 344 22.35 -9.70 18.21
CA LEU A 344 21.50 -10.87 18.42
C LEU A 344 22.24 -12.00 19.17
N GLU A 345 23.53 -12.13 18.93
CA GLU A 345 24.40 -13.11 19.55
C GLU A 345 24.49 -12.94 21.07
N ASP A 346 24.27 -11.73 21.56
CA ASP A 346 24.36 -11.40 22.98
C ASP A 346 23.04 -11.59 23.75
N ILE A 347 21.98 -12.07 23.08
CA ILE A 347 20.62 -12.19 23.65
C ILE A 347 20.59 -13.06 24.92
N GLU A 348 21.38 -14.12 24.97
CA GLU A 348 21.42 -15.04 26.12
C GLU A 348 22.25 -14.48 27.30
N ASN A 349 22.94 -13.35 27.11
CA ASN A 349 23.70 -12.67 28.19
C ASN A 349 22.78 -11.84 29.12
N TYR A 350 21.49 -11.73 28.77
CA TYR A 350 20.52 -10.93 29.52
C TYR A 350 19.31 -11.76 29.97
N PRO A 351 18.71 -11.44 31.13
CA PRO A 351 17.49 -12.06 31.56
C PRO A 351 16.36 -11.87 30.54
N PRO A 352 15.49 -12.88 30.30
CA PRO A 352 14.45 -12.82 29.28
C PRO A 352 13.52 -11.60 29.43
N ASP A 353 13.18 -11.19 30.65
CA ASP A 353 12.34 -10.01 30.92
C ASP A 353 13.00 -8.68 30.55
N ARG A 354 14.30 -8.68 30.27
CA ARG A 354 15.06 -7.52 29.79
C ARG A 354 15.14 -7.42 28.27
N ILE A 355 14.69 -8.45 27.54
CA ILE A 355 14.82 -8.52 26.09
C ILE A 355 13.54 -8.11 25.39
N ILE A 356 13.65 -7.10 24.53
CA ILE A 356 12.67 -6.73 23.53
C ILE A 356 13.26 -7.06 22.15
N MET A 357 12.56 -7.84 21.35
CA MET A 357 12.93 -8.10 19.96
C MET A 357 12.00 -7.33 19.03
N LEU A 358 12.55 -6.44 18.21
CA LEU A 358 11.82 -5.74 17.16
C LEU A 358 12.11 -6.44 15.84
N VAL A 359 11.06 -6.98 15.21
CA VAL A 359 11.22 -7.87 14.05
C VAL A 359 10.31 -7.50 12.89
N THR A 360 10.73 -7.80 11.65
CA THR A 360 9.87 -7.80 10.48
C THR A 360 9.13 -9.11 10.33
N GLY A 361 8.09 -9.14 9.47
CA GLY A 361 7.36 -10.36 9.14
C GLY A 361 5.96 -10.44 9.74
N ALA A 362 5.36 -9.31 10.11
CA ALA A 362 4.00 -9.25 10.62
C ALA A 362 2.94 -9.67 9.58
N GLN A 363 3.29 -9.68 8.29
CA GLN A 363 2.44 -10.11 7.16
C GLN A 363 2.68 -11.56 6.74
N GLY A 364 3.52 -12.29 7.46
CA GLY A 364 3.79 -13.69 7.14
C GLY A 364 4.66 -13.88 5.90
N GLU A 365 5.47 -12.90 5.54
CA GLU A 365 6.42 -13.01 4.44
C GLU A 365 7.42 -14.14 4.72
N GLU A 366 7.59 -15.04 3.78
CA GLU A 366 8.30 -16.32 3.95
C GLU A 366 9.72 -16.17 4.52
N PHE A 367 10.45 -15.17 4.02
CA PHE A 367 11.85 -14.94 4.42
C PHE A 367 12.02 -13.89 5.52
N ALA A 368 10.94 -13.33 6.05
CA ALA A 368 11.02 -12.37 7.12
C ALA A 368 11.44 -12.99 8.46
N ALA A 369 11.94 -12.15 9.37
CA ALA A 369 12.51 -12.61 10.63
C ALA A 369 11.49 -13.39 11.48
N LEU A 370 10.27 -12.87 11.65
CA LEU A 370 9.24 -13.53 12.47
C LEU A 370 8.82 -14.89 11.88
N MET A 371 8.64 -15.00 10.55
CA MET A 371 8.25 -16.25 9.92
C MET A 371 9.36 -17.31 10.09
N ARG A 372 10.64 -16.94 9.94
CA ARG A 372 11.76 -17.85 10.20
C ARG A 372 11.81 -18.31 11.66
N ILE A 373 11.48 -17.41 12.61
CA ILE A 373 11.38 -17.76 14.04
C ILE A 373 10.21 -18.72 14.27
N ALA A 374 9.02 -18.43 13.72
CA ALA A 374 7.83 -19.26 13.83
C ALA A 374 8.02 -20.66 13.23
N ASN A 375 8.68 -20.75 12.06
CA ASN A 375 8.98 -22.00 11.36
C ASN A 375 10.19 -22.76 11.95
N LYS A 376 10.82 -22.23 13.02
CA LYS A 376 12.02 -22.82 13.64
C LYS A 376 13.24 -22.90 12.70
N THR A 377 13.29 -22.06 11.67
CA THR A 377 14.41 -21.97 10.71
C THR A 377 15.36 -20.81 11.00
N HIS A 378 15.00 -19.93 11.94
CA HIS A 378 15.88 -18.84 12.36
C HIS A 378 17.16 -19.40 13.03
N LYS A 379 18.33 -18.84 12.68
CA LYS A 379 19.63 -19.41 13.10
C LYS A 379 19.82 -19.43 14.62
N TYR A 380 19.43 -18.36 15.31
CA TYR A 380 19.74 -18.16 16.72
C TYR A 380 18.51 -18.21 17.65
N VAL A 381 17.33 -17.84 17.17
CA VAL A 381 16.15 -17.63 18.00
C VAL A 381 15.16 -18.80 17.87
N ARG A 382 14.68 -19.29 19.03
CA ARG A 382 13.56 -20.22 19.15
C ARG A 382 12.53 -19.61 20.09
N LEU A 383 11.26 -19.73 19.75
CA LEU A 383 10.16 -19.34 20.65
C LEU A 383 10.09 -20.27 21.83
N LYS A 384 9.85 -19.68 23.00
CA LYS A 384 9.60 -20.39 24.26
C LYS A 384 8.14 -20.15 24.69
N PRO A 385 7.49 -21.08 25.40
CA PRO A 385 6.11 -20.89 25.89
C PRO A 385 5.95 -19.66 26.80
N THR A 386 7.04 -19.18 27.38
CA THR A 386 7.06 -17.97 28.21
C THR A 386 7.11 -16.67 27.42
N ASP A 387 7.44 -16.71 26.11
CA ASP A 387 7.53 -15.51 25.29
C ASP A 387 6.16 -14.88 25.02
N THR A 388 6.17 -13.57 24.80
CA THR A 388 5.00 -12.84 24.31
C THR A 388 5.33 -12.27 22.93
N VAL A 389 4.43 -12.47 21.95
CA VAL A 389 4.57 -11.92 20.58
C VAL A 389 3.43 -10.94 20.35
N LEU A 390 3.77 -9.69 20.04
CA LEU A 390 2.83 -8.67 19.60
C LEU A 390 2.86 -8.58 18.07
N LEU A 391 1.72 -8.79 17.44
CA LEU A 391 1.52 -8.54 16.00
C LEU A 391 0.92 -7.14 15.83
N SER A 392 1.79 -6.13 15.80
CA SER A 392 1.45 -4.71 15.69
C SER A 392 1.31 -4.29 14.22
N ALA A 393 0.44 -4.99 13.50
CA ALA A 393 0.13 -4.76 12.09
C ALA A 393 -1.26 -5.30 11.75
N SER A 394 -2.03 -4.58 10.94
CA SER A 394 -3.24 -5.11 10.30
C SER A 394 -2.87 -6.07 9.16
N VAL A 395 -3.80 -6.92 8.78
CA VAL A 395 -3.59 -7.87 7.68
C VAL A 395 -3.87 -7.18 6.35
N ILE A 396 -2.88 -7.13 5.47
CA ILE A 396 -3.07 -6.71 4.09
C ILE A 396 -3.85 -7.84 3.37
N PRO A 397 -4.94 -7.53 2.64
CA PRO A 397 -5.82 -8.55 2.04
C PRO A 397 -5.10 -9.63 1.25
N THR A 398 -4.11 -9.26 0.44
CA THR A 398 -3.28 -10.20 -0.36
C THR A 398 -2.44 -11.15 0.49
N ASN A 399 -2.17 -10.81 1.76
CA ASN A 399 -1.31 -11.59 2.66
C ASN A 399 -2.11 -12.46 3.66
N HIS A 400 -3.44 -12.50 3.53
CA HIS A 400 -4.31 -13.19 4.50
C HIS A 400 -3.87 -14.63 4.78
N LYS A 401 -3.61 -15.43 3.73
CA LYS A 401 -3.17 -16.83 3.85
C LYS A 401 -1.83 -16.96 4.58
N SER A 402 -0.87 -16.10 4.25
CA SER A 402 0.45 -16.08 4.90
C SER A 402 0.37 -15.72 6.38
N VAL A 403 -0.50 -14.76 6.74
CA VAL A 403 -0.72 -14.37 8.13
C VAL A 403 -1.42 -15.48 8.92
N VAL A 404 -2.37 -16.21 8.33
CA VAL A 404 -2.98 -17.39 8.96
C VAL A 404 -1.91 -18.43 9.27
N ASN A 405 -1.06 -18.78 8.30
CA ASN A 405 0.05 -19.73 8.50
C ASN A 405 1.03 -19.25 9.58
N LEU A 406 1.37 -17.96 9.59
CA LEU A 406 2.21 -17.38 10.63
C LEU A 406 1.58 -17.57 12.01
N LYS A 407 0.31 -17.18 12.19
CA LYS A 407 -0.42 -17.33 13.46
C LYS A 407 -0.42 -18.79 13.92
N ASP A 408 -0.76 -19.72 13.04
CA ASP A 408 -0.74 -21.17 13.35
C ASP A 408 0.59 -21.62 13.91
N ASN A 409 1.70 -21.25 13.28
CA ASN A 409 3.03 -21.62 13.71
C ASN A 409 3.43 -20.95 15.04
N LEU A 410 3.03 -19.69 15.25
CA LEU A 410 3.23 -18.99 16.51
C LEU A 410 2.47 -19.67 17.67
N TYR A 411 1.20 -19.99 17.47
CA TYR A 411 0.38 -20.67 18.49
C TYR A 411 0.91 -22.07 18.82
N ARG A 412 1.42 -22.82 17.82
CA ARG A 412 2.07 -24.15 18.06
C ARG A 412 3.33 -24.06 18.92
N SER A 413 3.95 -22.89 19.05
CA SER A 413 5.10 -22.70 19.95
C SER A 413 4.72 -22.61 21.44
N GLY A 414 3.45 -22.40 21.73
CA GLY A 414 2.94 -22.17 23.09
C GLY A 414 3.16 -20.77 23.62
N ALA A 415 3.76 -19.85 22.85
CA ALA A 415 3.95 -18.45 23.24
C ALA A 415 2.60 -17.70 23.33
N LYS A 416 2.56 -16.65 24.15
CA LYS A 416 1.40 -15.75 24.20
C LYS A 416 1.40 -14.84 22.96
N ILE A 417 0.35 -14.92 22.16
CA ILE A 417 0.18 -14.08 20.97
C ILE A 417 -0.86 -13.00 21.27
N VAL A 418 -0.53 -11.75 20.93
CA VAL A 418 -1.44 -10.59 21.02
C VAL A 418 -1.46 -9.93 19.66
N THR A 419 -2.66 -9.73 19.11
CA THR A 419 -2.87 -9.10 17.81
C THR A 419 -3.53 -7.72 17.98
N TYR A 420 -3.61 -6.94 16.92
CA TYR A 420 -4.35 -5.69 16.92
C TYR A 420 -5.86 -5.85 17.18
N LEU A 421 -6.40 -7.07 17.05
CA LEU A 421 -7.79 -7.39 17.38
C LEU A 421 -7.98 -7.63 18.90
N ASP A 422 -6.91 -8.01 19.60
CA ASP A 422 -6.95 -8.29 21.03
C ASP A 422 -6.62 -7.06 21.87
N SER A 423 -5.89 -6.12 21.28
CA SER A 423 -5.42 -4.89 21.94
C SER A 423 -5.13 -3.83 20.89
N ASP A 424 -5.31 -2.57 21.24
CA ASP A 424 -5.08 -1.40 20.39
C ASP A 424 -3.58 -1.14 20.22
N ILE A 425 -2.90 -2.05 19.50
CA ILE A 425 -1.45 -2.01 19.26
C ILE A 425 -1.08 -1.71 17.80
N HIS A 426 -2.06 -1.34 16.98
CA HIS A 426 -1.83 -0.93 15.59
C HIS A 426 -2.86 0.10 15.14
N ALA A 427 -2.40 1.14 14.48
CA ALA A 427 -3.20 2.13 13.77
C ALA A 427 -2.85 2.11 12.27
N SER A 428 -3.83 2.42 11.45
CA SER A 428 -3.66 2.59 10.00
C SER A 428 -2.85 3.86 9.70
N GLY A 429 -2.14 3.88 8.58
CA GLY A 429 -1.51 5.09 8.04
C GLY A 429 -2.49 5.98 7.27
N HIS A 430 -3.67 5.45 6.93
CA HIS A 430 -4.70 6.13 6.13
C HIS A 430 -5.90 6.45 6.98
N GLY A 431 -6.41 7.67 6.84
CA GLY A 431 -7.55 8.18 7.56
C GLY A 431 -8.85 7.45 7.22
N ASN A 432 -9.65 7.17 8.24
CA ASN A 432 -10.99 6.65 8.05
C ASN A 432 -11.94 7.75 7.54
N ARG A 433 -13.19 7.38 7.25
CA ARG A 433 -14.19 8.28 6.63
C ARG A 433 -14.37 9.61 7.35
N ASP A 434 -14.39 9.65 8.67
CA ASP A 434 -14.64 10.90 9.41
C ASP A 434 -13.40 11.80 9.45
N GLU A 435 -12.18 11.24 9.34
CA GLU A 435 -10.96 12.02 9.14
C GLU A 435 -10.96 12.67 7.74
N LEU A 436 -11.26 11.89 6.70
CA LEU A 436 -11.38 12.42 5.33
C LEU A 436 -12.47 13.49 5.25
N LYS A 437 -13.64 13.25 5.90
CA LYS A 437 -14.70 14.24 6.02
C LYS A 437 -14.22 15.51 6.70
N TRP A 438 -13.45 15.40 7.77
CA TRP A 438 -12.90 16.56 8.46
C TRP A 438 -11.97 17.35 7.56
N ILE A 439 -11.08 16.69 6.79
CA ILE A 439 -10.18 17.36 5.84
C ILE A 439 -11.00 18.12 4.77
N HIS A 440 -12.01 17.50 4.19
CA HIS A 440 -12.94 18.18 3.26
C HIS A 440 -13.53 19.47 3.82
N GLN A 441 -13.85 19.48 5.12
CA GLN A 441 -14.40 20.64 5.80
C GLN A 441 -13.36 21.73 6.11
N GLN A 442 -12.07 21.38 6.17
CA GLN A 442 -10.99 22.35 6.39
C GLN A 442 -10.50 23.02 5.10
N ILE A 443 -10.66 22.36 3.96
CA ILE A 443 -10.17 22.84 2.67
C ILE A 443 -11.37 23.21 1.78
N PRO A 444 -11.75 24.49 1.67
CA PRO A 444 -12.75 24.91 0.68
C PRO A 444 -12.20 24.69 -0.73
N TYR A 445 -12.89 23.95 -1.56
CA TYR A 445 -12.45 23.64 -2.93
C TYR A 445 -13.62 23.74 -3.91
N LYS A 446 -13.29 23.92 -5.20
CA LYS A 446 -14.28 23.92 -6.30
C LYS A 446 -14.47 22.51 -6.86
N PHE A 447 -13.39 21.84 -7.23
CA PHE A 447 -13.40 20.51 -7.82
C PHE A 447 -12.75 19.47 -6.90
N PHE A 448 -13.19 18.22 -7.03
CA PHE A 448 -12.64 17.10 -6.28
C PHE A 448 -12.26 15.94 -7.19
N MET A 449 -11.12 15.32 -6.91
CA MET A 449 -10.64 14.10 -7.55
C MET A 449 -10.09 13.14 -6.48
N PRO A 450 -10.80 12.06 -6.13
CA PRO A 450 -10.27 11.04 -5.23
C PRO A 450 -9.11 10.30 -5.90
N VAL A 451 -8.07 10.00 -5.12
CA VAL A 451 -6.88 9.25 -5.53
C VAL A 451 -6.56 8.15 -4.51
N HIS A 452 -5.52 7.38 -4.73
CA HIS A 452 -4.97 6.37 -3.83
C HIS A 452 -6.03 5.39 -3.31
N GLY A 453 -6.52 4.50 -4.17
CA GLY A 453 -7.52 3.49 -3.80
C GLY A 453 -8.05 2.68 -4.96
N GLN A 454 -8.69 1.57 -4.63
CA GLN A 454 -9.47 0.79 -5.58
C GLN A 454 -10.63 1.64 -6.13
N HIS A 455 -11.09 1.38 -7.34
CA HIS A 455 -12.15 2.17 -7.99
C HIS A 455 -13.40 2.34 -7.10
N TYR A 456 -13.82 1.30 -6.37
CA TYR A 456 -14.97 1.41 -5.46
C TYR A 456 -14.72 2.37 -4.28
N MET A 457 -13.47 2.47 -3.80
CA MET A 457 -13.09 3.42 -2.75
C MET A 457 -13.17 4.86 -3.28
N LEU A 458 -12.70 5.08 -4.52
CA LEU A 458 -12.83 6.39 -5.18
C LEU A 458 -14.31 6.79 -5.32
N CYS A 459 -15.17 5.86 -5.69
CA CYS A 459 -16.62 6.09 -5.77
C CYS A 459 -17.21 6.46 -4.40
N GLN A 460 -16.86 5.74 -3.33
CA GLN A 460 -17.33 6.05 -1.97
C GLN A 460 -16.81 7.39 -1.47
N HIS A 461 -15.60 7.78 -1.86
CA HIS A 461 -15.04 9.08 -1.51
C HIS A 461 -15.75 10.22 -2.26
N ALA A 462 -16.10 10.00 -3.53
CA ALA A 462 -16.96 10.92 -4.27
C ALA A 462 -18.35 11.06 -3.63
N GLU A 463 -18.96 9.95 -3.16
CA GLU A 463 -20.23 9.99 -2.41
C GLU A 463 -20.11 10.81 -1.12
N LEU A 464 -18.98 10.71 -0.41
CA LEU A 464 -18.71 11.56 0.76
C LEU A 464 -18.73 13.05 0.35
N SER A 465 -18.02 13.42 -0.73
CA SER A 465 -18.01 14.80 -1.26
C SER A 465 -19.42 15.28 -1.62
N TYR A 466 -20.24 14.45 -2.28
CA TYR A 466 -21.65 14.79 -2.58
C TYR A 466 -22.46 15.01 -1.30
N SER A 467 -22.24 14.20 -0.26
CA SER A 467 -22.93 14.36 1.02
C SER A 467 -22.59 15.67 1.75
N LEU A 468 -21.46 16.27 1.38
CA LEU A 468 -21.00 17.58 1.88
C LEU A 468 -21.51 18.75 1.02
N GLY A 469 -22.28 18.49 -0.03
CA GLY A 469 -22.95 19.51 -0.85
C GLY A 469 -22.28 19.80 -2.19
N HIS A 470 -21.22 19.08 -2.58
CA HIS A 470 -20.59 19.25 -3.88
C HIS A 470 -21.45 18.65 -5.00
N ALA A 471 -21.50 19.33 -6.14
CA ALA A 471 -22.23 18.86 -7.30
C ALA A 471 -21.49 17.70 -7.99
N LYS A 472 -22.23 16.79 -8.64
CA LYS A 472 -21.63 15.64 -9.31
C LYS A 472 -20.72 16.02 -10.46
N GLU A 473 -21.04 17.09 -11.17
CA GLU A 473 -20.27 17.67 -12.26
C GLU A 473 -18.93 18.28 -11.83
N ASP A 474 -18.77 18.56 -10.53
CA ASP A 474 -17.54 19.10 -9.96
C ASP A 474 -16.61 18.01 -9.39
N VAL A 475 -17.02 16.75 -9.49
CA VAL A 475 -16.25 15.60 -8.99
C VAL A 475 -15.92 14.65 -10.14
N VAL A 476 -14.64 14.33 -10.31
CA VAL A 476 -14.17 13.38 -11.33
C VAL A 476 -13.57 12.14 -10.66
N ILE A 477 -14.02 10.97 -11.07
CA ILE A 477 -13.52 9.67 -10.60
C ILE A 477 -12.68 9.08 -11.73
N PRO A 478 -11.33 9.17 -11.65
CA PRO A 478 -10.47 8.72 -12.73
C PRO A 478 -10.20 7.22 -12.70
N ASP A 479 -9.86 6.67 -13.86
CA ASP A 479 -9.08 5.44 -14.00
C ASP A 479 -7.62 5.80 -14.33
N ASN A 480 -6.71 4.83 -14.21
CA ASN A 480 -5.33 5.01 -14.66
C ASN A 480 -5.29 5.39 -16.15
N GLY A 481 -4.55 6.45 -16.46
CA GLY A 481 -4.45 7.01 -17.81
C GLY A 481 -5.60 7.93 -18.22
N SER A 482 -6.59 8.19 -17.37
CA SER A 482 -7.65 9.16 -17.64
C SER A 482 -7.06 10.56 -17.76
N ILE A 483 -7.50 11.32 -18.77
CA ILE A 483 -7.09 12.72 -18.98
C ILE A 483 -8.16 13.63 -18.39
N ILE A 484 -7.82 14.30 -17.30
CA ILE A 484 -8.67 15.28 -16.64
C ILE A 484 -8.21 16.69 -17.05
N GLU A 485 -9.13 17.53 -17.48
CA GLU A 485 -8.85 18.91 -17.83
C GLU A 485 -9.73 19.88 -17.05
N ILE A 486 -9.07 20.89 -16.47
CA ILE A 486 -9.74 22.07 -15.94
C ILE A 486 -9.60 23.15 -17.01
N TYR A 487 -10.74 23.67 -17.48
CA TYR A 487 -10.82 24.54 -18.62
C TYR A 487 -11.77 25.73 -18.37
N ASP A 488 -11.97 26.57 -19.39
CA ASP A 488 -12.84 27.77 -19.29
C ASP A 488 -12.39 28.69 -18.13
N ASN A 489 -11.06 28.98 -18.07
CA ASN A 489 -10.43 29.80 -17.02
C ASN A 489 -10.65 29.25 -15.59
N GLY A 490 -10.70 27.92 -15.42
CA GLY A 490 -10.91 27.27 -14.14
C GLY A 490 -12.38 27.14 -13.75
N GLU A 491 -13.31 27.41 -14.67
CA GLU A 491 -14.75 27.34 -14.35
C GLU A 491 -15.31 25.93 -14.48
N LYS A 492 -14.70 25.06 -15.28
CA LYS A 492 -15.21 23.72 -15.57
C LYS A 492 -14.14 22.66 -15.48
N ILE A 493 -14.55 21.44 -15.13
CA ILE A 493 -13.72 20.25 -15.15
C ILE A 493 -14.36 19.20 -16.06
N ARG A 494 -13.53 18.42 -16.74
CA ARG A 494 -13.97 17.29 -17.56
C ARG A 494 -12.95 16.16 -17.56
N MET A 495 -13.40 14.95 -17.83
CA MET A 495 -12.57 13.82 -18.20
C MET A 495 -12.77 13.57 -19.70
N LEU A 496 -11.66 13.49 -20.45
CA LEU A 496 -11.71 13.21 -21.88
C LEU A 496 -12.06 11.74 -22.14
N LYS A 497 -12.49 11.42 -23.36
CA LYS A 497 -12.72 10.03 -23.78
C LYS A 497 -11.41 9.31 -24.08
N GLU A 498 -10.43 10.04 -24.57
CA GLU A 498 -9.09 9.58 -24.85
C GLU A 498 -8.36 9.27 -23.55
N LYS A 499 -7.56 8.23 -23.54
CA LYS A 499 -6.71 7.85 -22.41
C LYS A 499 -5.25 7.73 -22.87
N VAL A 500 -4.33 8.08 -22.00
CA VAL A 500 -2.93 7.74 -22.22
C VAL A 500 -2.70 6.24 -21.97
N PRO A 501 -1.64 5.63 -22.53
CA PRO A 501 -1.27 4.26 -22.21
C PRO A 501 -1.15 4.03 -20.71
N SER A 502 -1.92 3.09 -20.15
CA SER A 502 -1.99 2.79 -18.71
C SER A 502 -1.85 1.30 -18.39
N GLY A 503 -1.53 0.47 -19.38
CA GLY A 503 -1.30 -0.97 -19.17
C GLY A 503 -0.15 -1.23 -18.20
N LEU A 504 -0.19 -2.40 -17.54
CA LEU A 504 0.82 -2.80 -16.55
C LEU A 504 2.21 -2.90 -17.17
N VAL A 505 3.20 -2.31 -16.52
CA VAL A 505 4.61 -2.49 -16.85
C VAL A 505 5.23 -3.39 -15.80
N LEU A 506 5.64 -4.59 -16.21
CA LEU A 506 6.10 -5.63 -15.30
C LEU A 506 7.61 -5.62 -15.16
N VAL A 507 8.09 -5.88 -13.94
CA VAL A 507 9.52 -6.01 -13.62
C VAL A 507 9.80 -7.45 -13.22
N ASP A 508 10.76 -8.08 -13.89
CA ASP A 508 11.30 -9.41 -13.59
C ASP A 508 12.83 -9.27 -13.51
N GLY A 509 13.37 -9.20 -12.31
CA GLY A 509 14.76 -8.85 -12.04
C GLY A 509 15.10 -7.44 -12.51
N PHE A 510 16.01 -7.34 -13.48
CA PHE A 510 16.38 -6.06 -14.13
C PHE A 510 15.61 -5.78 -15.42
N ASN A 511 14.77 -6.72 -15.88
CA ASN A 511 14.00 -6.57 -17.11
C ASN A 511 12.71 -5.80 -16.81
N VAL A 512 12.52 -4.71 -17.54
CA VAL A 512 11.32 -3.87 -17.47
C VAL A 512 10.64 -3.87 -18.83
N GLY A 513 9.38 -4.27 -18.89
CA GLY A 513 8.67 -4.27 -20.16
C GLY A 513 7.22 -4.72 -20.09
N ASN A 514 6.52 -4.55 -21.19
CA ASN A 514 5.22 -5.13 -21.41
C ASN A 514 5.39 -6.63 -21.68
N MET A 515 5.27 -7.43 -20.65
CA MET A 515 5.23 -8.88 -20.83
C MET A 515 3.93 -9.23 -21.54
N GLN A 516 3.98 -10.07 -22.58
CA GLN A 516 2.77 -10.47 -23.28
C GLN A 516 1.83 -11.20 -22.32
N GLU A 517 0.53 -10.91 -22.37
CA GLU A 517 -0.50 -11.59 -21.58
C GLU A 517 -0.38 -13.12 -21.65
N MET A 518 0.07 -13.63 -22.80
CA MET A 518 0.33 -15.05 -23.01
C MET A 518 1.36 -15.61 -22.04
N VAL A 519 2.46 -14.89 -21.77
CA VAL A 519 3.53 -15.32 -20.86
C VAL A 519 3.03 -15.35 -19.42
N ILE A 520 2.25 -14.35 -19.01
CA ILE A 520 1.65 -14.34 -17.67
C ILE A 520 0.65 -15.49 -17.51
N ARG A 521 -0.21 -15.71 -18.50
CA ARG A 521 -1.15 -16.84 -18.51
C ARG A 521 -0.42 -18.18 -18.43
N ASP A 522 0.66 -18.37 -19.21
CA ASP A 522 1.42 -19.60 -19.19
C ASP A 522 2.12 -19.79 -17.84
N ARG A 523 2.65 -18.74 -17.23
CA ARG A 523 3.21 -18.78 -15.86
C ARG A 523 2.13 -19.11 -14.82
N LYS A 524 0.91 -18.56 -14.94
CA LYS A 524 -0.22 -18.92 -14.08
C LYS A 524 -0.58 -20.41 -14.21
N MET A 525 -0.65 -20.93 -15.42
CA MET A 525 -0.89 -22.36 -15.66
C MET A 525 0.20 -23.22 -15.04
N LEU A 526 1.47 -22.87 -15.22
CA LEU A 526 2.59 -23.59 -14.61
C LEU A 526 2.55 -23.53 -13.07
N ALA A 527 2.14 -22.42 -12.49
CA ALA A 527 2.01 -22.25 -11.04
C ALA A 527 0.85 -23.07 -10.45
N GLN A 528 -0.25 -23.24 -11.21
CA GLN A 528 -1.43 -23.99 -10.78
C GLN A 528 -1.33 -25.50 -11.07
N ASP A 529 -0.86 -25.87 -12.27
CA ASP A 529 -0.86 -27.23 -12.78
C ASP A 529 0.52 -27.91 -12.61
N GLY A 530 1.60 -27.14 -12.42
CA GLY A 530 2.96 -27.63 -12.36
C GLY A 530 3.53 -27.98 -13.74
N ILE A 531 4.78 -28.52 -13.74
CA ILE A 531 5.48 -28.99 -14.93
C ILE A 531 5.97 -30.42 -14.72
N PHE A 532 5.79 -31.27 -15.69
CA PHE A 532 6.31 -32.64 -15.69
C PHE A 532 7.34 -32.76 -16.81
N VAL A 533 8.61 -33.02 -16.45
CA VAL A 533 9.69 -33.19 -17.41
C VAL A 533 10.11 -34.66 -17.47
N VAL A 534 9.99 -35.26 -18.64
CA VAL A 534 10.45 -36.65 -18.88
C VAL A 534 11.69 -36.61 -19.77
N ILE A 535 12.82 -37.11 -19.24
CA ILE A 535 14.04 -37.25 -19.99
C ILE A 535 14.18 -38.73 -20.36
N VAL A 536 14.21 -39.02 -21.68
CA VAL A 536 14.40 -40.38 -22.20
C VAL A 536 15.76 -40.44 -22.91
N SER A 537 16.61 -41.35 -22.46
CA SER A 537 17.85 -41.70 -23.15
C SER A 537 17.58 -42.91 -24.06
N LEU A 538 17.79 -42.75 -25.35
CA LEU A 538 17.73 -43.86 -26.31
C LEU A 538 19.16 -44.38 -26.55
N ASN A 539 19.39 -45.66 -26.26
CA ASN A 539 20.64 -46.38 -26.56
C ASN A 539 20.66 -46.89 -27.98
#